data_d9cbd582a13c574027f75932e8cf179d
#
_entry.id   d9cbd582a13c574027f75932e8cf179d
#
_cell.length_a   1.000
_cell.length_b   1.000
_cell.length_c   1.000
_cell.angle_alpha   90.00
_cell.angle_beta   90.00
_cell.angle_gamma   90.00
#
_symmetry.space_group_name_H-M   'P 1'
#
loop_
_entity.id
_entity.type
_entity.pdbx_description
1 polymer ?
#
loop_
_entity_poly.entity_id
_entity_poly.type
_entity_poly.pdbx_seq_one_letter_code
_entity_poly.pdbx_strand_id
1 'polypeptide(L)'
;MINELKTKPMEILLVEDGLTDAKMTIFAVRRSQVHHRLTLMRTVKQANRFLQCETIYSQAPTPDLILLDLMLPDGSGLEILEVVNQWEKKQRPTVVALTASDDSSLRDRCQAMGIHDYMKKPVHEREFMRVIRDHKKLMIHSTPLLSKSNA
;
A
#
# COMPACT_ATOMS: atom_id res chain seq x y z
N MET A 1 -1.32 20.59 22.71
CA MET A 1 -1.08 21.71 21.84
C MET A 1 -0.89 21.27 20.41
N ILE A 2 0.15 21.74 19.76
CA ILE A 2 0.38 21.48 18.35
C ILE A 2 0.52 19.99 18.03
N ASN A 3 1.05 19.21 18.96
CA ASN A 3 1.26 17.78 18.77
C ASN A 3 -0.03 17.01 18.54
N GLU A 4 -1.13 17.54 19.02
CA GLU A 4 -2.43 16.91 18.89
C GLU A 4 -2.95 16.93 17.44
N LEU A 5 -2.37 17.85 16.63
CA LEU A 5 -2.78 18.02 15.25
C LEU A 5 -1.97 17.14 14.28
N LYS A 6 -0.94 16.47 14.78
CA LYS A 6 -0.11 15.60 13.94
C LYS A 6 -0.83 14.30 13.70
N THR A 7 -1.00 13.97 12.42
CA THR A 7 -1.51 12.66 12.05
C THR A 7 -0.41 11.61 12.28
N LYS A 8 -0.83 10.42 12.66
CA LYS A 8 0.07 9.28 12.72
C LYS A 8 0.51 8.94 11.31
N PRO A 9 1.80 8.67 11.06
CA PRO A 9 2.23 8.33 9.71
C PRO A 9 1.58 7.05 9.22
N MET A 10 1.17 7.05 7.95
CA MET A 10 0.68 5.86 7.29
C MET A 10 1.84 4.92 7.05
N GLU A 11 1.76 3.71 7.54
CA GLU A 11 2.76 2.69 7.27
C GLU A 11 2.45 2.03 5.94
N ILE A 12 3.32 2.22 4.95
CA ILE A 12 3.14 1.69 3.60
C ILE A 12 4.18 0.61 3.34
N LEU A 13 3.72 -0.55 2.92
CA LEU A 13 4.59 -1.59 2.39
C LEU A 13 4.42 -1.60 0.88
N LEU A 14 5.49 -1.30 0.16
CA LEU A 14 5.54 -1.40 -1.30
C LEU A 14 6.27 -2.67 -1.68
N VAL A 15 5.60 -3.55 -2.42
CA VAL A 15 6.20 -4.80 -2.90
C VAL A 15 6.35 -4.70 -4.40
N GLU A 16 7.59 -4.49 -4.85
CA GLU A 16 7.90 -4.20 -6.24
C GLU A 16 9.36 -4.54 -6.54
N ASP A 17 9.62 -5.37 -7.56
CA ASP A 17 10.98 -5.74 -7.91
C ASP A 17 11.64 -4.79 -8.92
N GLY A 18 10.86 -4.08 -9.72
CA GLY A 18 11.37 -3.13 -10.69
C GLY A 18 11.78 -1.83 -10.04
N LEU A 19 13.08 -1.48 -10.11
CA LEU A 19 13.57 -0.26 -9.47
C LEU A 19 12.96 1.00 -10.04
N THR A 20 12.75 1.05 -11.36
CA THR A 20 12.14 2.22 -11.99
C THR A 20 10.70 2.39 -11.54
N ASP A 21 9.92 1.32 -11.55
CA ASP A 21 8.53 1.36 -11.10
C ASP A 21 8.46 1.72 -9.61
N ALA A 22 9.34 1.15 -8.80
CA ALA A 22 9.40 1.46 -7.37
C ALA A 22 9.68 2.94 -7.13
N LYS A 23 10.65 3.51 -7.85
CA LYS A 23 10.99 4.93 -7.72
C LYS A 23 9.81 5.81 -8.11
N MET A 24 9.11 5.49 -9.18
CA MET A 24 7.95 6.28 -9.61
C MET A 24 6.83 6.23 -8.57
N THR A 25 6.59 5.08 -7.98
CA THR A 25 5.59 4.93 -6.93
C THR A 25 6.00 5.73 -5.69
N ILE A 26 7.25 5.63 -5.27
CA ILE A 26 7.78 6.37 -4.12
C ILE A 26 7.63 7.88 -4.34
N PHE A 27 7.95 8.35 -5.54
CA PHE A 27 7.78 9.76 -5.89
C PHE A 27 6.34 10.22 -5.80
N ALA A 28 5.41 9.42 -6.33
CA ALA A 28 3.99 9.75 -6.29
C ALA A 28 3.50 9.88 -4.85
N VAL A 29 3.92 8.97 -3.98
CA VAL A 29 3.55 8.99 -2.56
C VAL A 29 4.13 10.23 -1.88
N ARG A 30 5.38 10.55 -2.14
CA ARG A 30 6.01 11.76 -1.56
C ARG A 30 5.30 13.03 -1.97
N ARG A 31 4.93 13.14 -3.25
CA ARG A 31 4.26 14.32 -3.79
C ARG A 31 2.86 14.50 -3.22
N SER A 32 2.24 13.43 -2.77
CA SER A 32 0.90 13.49 -2.20
C SER A 32 0.84 14.27 -0.89
N GLN A 33 1.99 14.46 -0.23
CA GLN A 33 2.09 15.10 1.08
C GLN A 33 1.34 14.37 2.19
N VAL A 34 0.92 13.14 1.95
CA VAL A 34 0.38 12.29 3.01
C VAL A 34 1.53 11.93 3.95
N HIS A 35 1.32 12.11 5.25
CA HIS A 35 2.31 11.74 6.25
C HIS A 35 2.47 10.22 6.27
N HIS A 36 3.66 9.73 5.92
CA HIS A 36 3.86 8.30 5.71
C HIS A 36 5.28 7.85 6.00
N ARG A 37 5.41 6.54 6.20
CA ARG A 37 6.69 5.84 6.15
C ARG A 37 6.51 4.69 5.15
N LEU A 38 7.49 4.51 4.27
CA LEU A 38 7.40 3.51 3.21
C LEU A 38 8.57 2.55 3.31
N THR A 39 8.25 1.28 3.28
CA THR A 39 9.23 0.20 3.22
C THR A 39 9.09 -0.51 1.89
N LEU A 40 10.20 -0.69 1.18
CA LEU A 40 10.23 -1.41 -0.11
C LEU A 40 10.74 -2.83 0.12
N MET A 41 9.95 -3.80 -0.31
CA MET A 41 10.36 -5.20 -0.40
C MET A 41 10.29 -5.62 -1.87
N ARG A 42 11.24 -6.42 -2.31
CA ARG A 42 11.40 -6.69 -3.73
C ARG A 42 10.97 -8.11 -4.14
N THR A 43 10.63 -8.93 -3.17
CA THR A 43 10.23 -10.32 -3.43
C THR A 43 9.06 -10.70 -2.51
N VAL A 44 8.33 -11.74 -2.90
CA VAL A 44 7.26 -12.30 -2.06
C VAL A 44 7.83 -12.77 -0.73
N LYS A 45 8.98 -13.44 -0.76
CA LYS A 45 9.62 -13.97 0.44
C LYS A 45 9.97 -12.86 1.42
N GLN A 46 10.59 -11.79 0.95
CA GLN A 46 10.94 -10.64 1.80
C GLN A 46 9.68 -10.00 2.41
N ALA A 47 8.66 -9.80 1.58
CA ALA A 47 7.42 -9.17 2.04
C ALA A 47 6.75 -10.01 3.12
N ASN A 48 6.67 -11.33 2.93
CA ASN A 48 6.06 -12.21 3.91
C ASN A 48 6.83 -12.24 5.23
N ARG A 49 8.16 -12.24 5.16
CA ARG A 49 8.99 -12.17 6.38
C ARG A 49 8.77 -10.87 7.13
N PHE A 50 8.65 -9.77 6.40
CA PHE A 50 8.35 -8.46 6.98
C PHE A 50 6.99 -8.47 7.68
N LEU A 51 5.97 -8.97 6.99
CA LEU A 51 4.60 -9.02 7.53
C LEU A 51 4.51 -9.91 8.77
N GLN A 52 5.28 -10.98 8.80
CA GLN A 52 5.29 -11.93 9.93
C GLN A 52 6.29 -11.55 11.01
N CYS A 53 6.95 -10.41 10.85
CA CYS A 53 7.93 -9.89 11.82
C CYS A 53 9.05 -10.90 12.12
N GLU A 54 9.52 -11.61 11.08
CA GLU A 54 10.57 -12.62 11.25
C GLU A 54 11.96 -11.98 11.32
N THR A 55 12.81 -12.57 12.10
CA THR A 55 14.25 -12.28 12.21
C THR A 55 14.56 -10.78 12.28
N ILE A 56 15.20 -10.22 11.24
CA ILE A 56 15.58 -8.80 11.20
C ILE A 56 14.36 -7.87 11.17
N TYR A 57 13.19 -8.41 10.88
CA TYR A 57 11.94 -7.64 10.84
C TYR A 57 11.13 -7.72 12.13
N SER A 58 11.73 -8.16 13.22
CA SER A 58 11.00 -8.36 14.49
C SER A 58 10.34 -7.08 15.02
N GLN A 59 10.87 -5.91 14.65
CA GLN A 59 10.31 -4.63 15.07
C GLN A 59 9.55 -3.93 13.95
N ALA A 60 9.26 -4.63 12.86
CA ALA A 60 8.58 -4.03 11.73
C ALA A 60 7.16 -3.61 12.09
N PRO A 61 6.72 -2.43 11.66
CA PRO A 61 5.35 -2.00 11.90
C PRO A 61 4.38 -2.77 11.02
N THR A 62 3.14 -2.91 11.50
CA THR A 62 2.06 -3.46 10.70
C THR A 62 1.67 -2.40 9.65
N PRO A 63 1.63 -2.75 8.37
CA PRO A 63 1.24 -1.78 7.35
C PRO A 63 -0.23 -1.38 7.47
N ASP A 64 -0.50 -0.12 7.13
CA ASP A 64 -1.86 0.38 6.91
C ASP A 64 -2.26 0.17 5.46
N LEU A 65 -1.29 0.22 4.56
CA LEU A 65 -1.49 0.11 3.13
C LEU A 65 -0.39 -0.78 2.54
N ILE A 66 -0.78 -1.73 1.71
CA ILE A 66 0.15 -2.51 0.89
C ILE A 66 -0.07 -2.14 -0.56
N LEU A 67 0.97 -1.66 -1.22
CA LEU A 67 1.01 -1.45 -2.66
C LEU A 67 1.72 -2.65 -3.26
N LEU A 68 1.00 -3.44 -4.03
CA LEU A 68 1.42 -4.80 -4.38
C LEU A 68 1.49 -5.01 -5.87
N ASP A 69 2.71 -5.19 -6.40
CA ASP A 69 2.89 -5.68 -7.75
C ASP A 69 2.47 -7.16 -7.78
N LEU A 70 1.63 -7.52 -8.74
CA LEU A 70 1.16 -8.89 -8.86
C LEU A 70 2.17 -9.83 -9.52
N MET A 71 3.16 -9.27 -10.22
CA MET A 71 4.17 -10.02 -10.96
C MET A 71 5.54 -9.87 -10.30
N LEU A 72 5.85 -10.79 -9.38
CA LEU A 72 7.11 -10.76 -8.63
C LEU A 72 8.01 -11.92 -9.07
N PRO A 73 9.35 -11.78 -8.92
CA PRO A 73 10.29 -12.77 -9.46
C PRO A 73 10.20 -14.15 -8.81
N ASP A 74 9.80 -14.22 -7.54
CA ASP A 74 9.78 -15.47 -6.78
C ASP A 74 8.36 -15.99 -6.50
N GLY A 75 7.36 -15.41 -7.16
CA GLY A 75 5.99 -15.89 -7.01
C GLY A 75 4.96 -14.84 -7.35
N SER A 76 3.71 -15.16 -7.05
CA SER A 76 2.61 -14.23 -7.25
C SER A 76 2.45 -13.34 -6.03
N GLY A 77 2.17 -12.05 -6.27
CA GLY A 77 1.80 -11.14 -5.20
C GLY A 77 0.57 -11.61 -4.42
N LEU A 78 -0.24 -12.45 -5.03
CA LEU A 78 -1.43 -12.98 -4.37
C LEU A 78 -1.10 -13.85 -3.15
N GLU A 79 0.10 -14.42 -3.07
CA GLU A 79 0.54 -15.17 -1.89
C GLU A 79 0.63 -14.29 -0.65
N ILE A 80 0.86 -13.00 -0.84
CA ILE A 80 0.90 -12.04 0.27
C ILE A 80 -0.50 -11.87 0.87
N LEU A 81 -1.53 -11.94 0.03
CA LEU A 81 -2.92 -11.88 0.51
C LEU A 81 -3.26 -13.04 1.41
N GLU A 82 -2.70 -14.22 1.16
CA GLU A 82 -2.96 -15.38 2.00
C GLU A 82 -2.47 -15.14 3.43
N VAL A 83 -1.34 -14.48 3.58
CA VAL A 83 -0.81 -14.13 4.90
C VAL A 83 -1.72 -13.12 5.60
N VAL A 84 -2.06 -12.05 4.90
CA VAL A 84 -2.88 -10.96 5.45
C VAL A 84 -4.29 -11.45 5.79
N ASN A 85 -4.85 -12.32 4.97
CA ASN A 85 -6.22 -12.81 5.19
C ASN A 85 -6.35 -13.73 6.40
N GLN A 86 -5.23 -14.17 6.97
CA GLN A 86 -5.24 -14.92 8.23
C GLN A 86 -5.36 -13.99 9.45
N TRP A 87 -5.14 -12.71 9.27
CA TRP A 87 -5.24 -11.73 10.37
C TRP A 87 -6.70 -11.37 10.63
N GLU A 88 -6.96 -10.86 11.84
CA GLU A 88 -8.27 -10.31 12.16
C GLU A 88 -8.58 -9.13 11.24
N LYS A 89 -9.84 -9.00 10.83
CA LYS A 89 -10.26 -7.96 9.89
C LYS A 89 -9.82 -6.56 10.31
N LYS A 90 -9.88 -6.25 11.59
CA LYS A 90 -9.49 -4.94 12.12
C LYS A 90 -8.02 -4.61 11.89
N GLN A 91 -7.19 -5.63 11.75
CA GLN A 91 -5.74 -5.47 11.63
C GLN A 91 -5.26 -5.57 10.20
N ARG A 92 -6.15 -5.93 9.27
CA ARG A 92 -5.76 -6.09 7.86
C ARG A 92 -5.50 -4.75 7.21
N PRO A 93 -4.37 -4.62 6.51
CA PRO A 93 -4.12 -3.42 5.72
C PRO A 93 -5.05 -3.33 4.53
N THR A 94 -5.20 -2.13 3.99
CA THR A 94 -5.79 -1.95 2.67
C THR A 94 -4.77 -2.43 1.65
N VAL A 95 -5.17 -3.29 0.71
CA VAL A 95 -4.27 -3.83 -0.31
C VAL A 95 -4.68 -3.27 -1.66
N VAL A 96 -3.73 -2.65 -2.34
CA VAL A 96 -3.92 -2.03 -3.64
C VAL A 96 -2.96 -2.67 -4.64
N ALA A 97 -3.49 -3.24 -5.70
CA ALA A 97 -2.68 -3.86 -6.73
C ALA A 97 -2.09 -2.80 -7.67
N LEU A 98 -0.83 -2.97 -8.01
CA LEU A 98 -0.15 -2.19 -9.02
C LEU A 98 -0.08 -3.03 -10.29
N THR A 99 -0.57 -2.51 -11.40
CA THR A 99 -0.64 -3.29 -12.64
C THR A 99 -0.31 -2.43 -13.85
N ALA A 100 0.37 -3.03 -14.83
CA ALA A 100 0.60 -2.40 -16.12
C ALA A 100 -0.56 -2.61 -17.09
N SER A 101 -1.53 -3.44 -16.72
CA SER A 101 -2.62 -3.89 -17.59
C SER A 101 -3.95 -3.25 -17.19
N ASP A 102 -4.79 -2.99 -18.19
CA ASP A 102 -6.18 -2.59 -18.00
C ASP A 102 -7.15 -3.79 -18.07
N ASP A 103 -6.63 -5.00 -17.98
CA ASP A 103 -7.41 -6.22 -18.09
C ASP A 103 -8.48 -6.32 -17.00
N SER A 104 -9.75 -6.24 -17.41
CA SER A 104 -10.88 -6.31 -16.48
C SER A 104 -10.99 -7.67 -15.80
N SER A 105 -10.60 -8.74 -16.49
CA SER A 105 -10.65 -10.07 -15.88
C SER A 105 -9.65 -10.22 -14.75
N LEU A 106 -8.50 -9.56 -14.85
CA LEU A 106 -7.51 -9.51 -13.76
C LEU A 106 -8.10 -8.76 -12.56
N ARG A 107 -8.77 -7.64 -12.79
CA ARG A 107 -9.42 -6.88 -11.71
C ARG A 107 -10.46 -7.72 -10.97
N ASP A 108 -11.30 -8.46 -11.73
CA ASP A 108 -12.32 -9.30 -11.13
C ASP A 108 -11.71 -10.37 -10.24
N ARG A 109 -10.65 -11.02 -10.72
CA ARG A 109 -9.94 -12.03 -9.93
C ARG A 109 -9.31 -11.44 -8.66
N CYS A 110 -8.71 -10.28 -8.78
CA CYS A 110 -8.09 -9.60 -7.64
C CYS A 110 -9.14 -9.24 -6.60
N GLN A 111 -10.27 -8.72 -7.03
CA GLN A 111 -11.36 -8.36 -6.13
C GLN A 111 -11.88 -9.58 -5.38
N ALA A 112 -12.03 -10.70 -6.06
CA ALA A 112 -12.45 -11.95 -5.46
C ALA A 112 -11.46 -12.45 -4.40
N MET A 113 -10.18 -12.09 -4.52
CA MET A 113 -9.14 -12.50 -3.60
C MET A 113 -8.89 -11.52 -2.45
N GLY A 114 -9.65 -10.44 -2.39
CA GLY A 114 -9.56 -9.49 -1.27
C GLY A 114 -8.71 -8.26 -1.54
N ILE A 115 -8.35 -7.98 -2.79
CA ILE A 115 -7.71 -6.72 -3.16
C ILE A 115 -8.78 -5.64 -3.16
N HIS A 116 -8.46 -4.50 -2.54
CA HIS A 116 -9.44 -3.43 -2.33
C HIS A 116 -9.49 -2.42 -3.46
N ASP A 117 -8.39 -2.26 -4.21
CA ASP A 117 -8.32 -1.25 -5.27
C ASP A 117 -7.12 -1.54 -6.18
N TYR A 118 -6.99 -0.77 -7.24
CA TYR A 118 -5.90 -0.90 -8.22
C TYR A 118 -5.35 0.46 -8.58
N MET A 119 -4.07 0.49 -8.94
CA MET A 119 -3.46 1.63 -9.62
C MET A 119 -2.68 1.14 -10.82
N LYS A 120 -2.82 1.81 -11.95
CA LYS A 120 -2.07 1.49 -13.14
C LYS A 120 -0.66 2.06 -13.03
N LYS A 121 0.33 1.28 -13.43
CA LYS A 121 1.70 1.77 -13.52
C LYS A 121 1.89 2.58 -14.80
N PRO A 122 2.67 3.64 -14.80
CA PRO A 122 3.36 4.23 -13.64
C PRO A 122 2.38 4.96 -12.72
N VAL A 123 2.60 4.83 -11.41
CA VAL A 123 1.72 5.46 -10.43
C VAL A 123 1.93 6.98 -10.43
N HIS A 124 0.83 7.71 -10.48
CA HIS A 124 0.82 9.16 -10.40
C HIS A 124 0.22 9.63 -9.07
N GLU A 125 0.66 10.80 -8.62
CA GLU A 125 0.20 11.42 -7.38
C GLU A 125 -1.34 11.47 -7.30
N ARG A 126 -1.96 11.85 -8.40
CA ARG A 126 -3.42 11.97 -8.48
C ARG A 126 -4.12 10.66 -8.20
N GLU A 127 -3.59 9.59 -8.75
CA GLU A 127 -4.14 8.25 -8.59
C GLU A 127 -3.97 7.77 -7.14
N PHE A 128 -2.80 8.02 -6.56
CA PHE A 128 -2.57 7.70 -5.16
C PHE A 128 -3.55 8.45 -4.25
N MET A 129 -3.76 9.74 -4.50
CA MET A 129 -4.70 10.54 -3.71
C MET A 129 -6.13 10.06 -3.87
N ARG A 130 -6.50 9.58 -5.06
CA ARG A 130 -7.81 8.97 -5.26
C ARG A 130 -8.00 7.76 -4.33
N VAL A 131 -7.01 6.88 -4.26
CA VAL A 131 -7.05 5.72 -3.38
C VAL A 131 -7.24 6.14 -1.92
N ILE A 132 -6.48 7.14 -1.48
CA ILE A 132 -6.60 7.63 -0.10
C ILE A 132 -8.02 8.12 0.17
N ARG A 133 -8.60 8.89 -0.75
CA ARG A 133 -9.96 9.43 -0.58
C ARG A 133 -11.03 8.36 -0.60
N ASP A 134 -10.83 7.31 -1.41
CA ASP A 134 -11.83 6.25 -1.57
C ASP A 134 -11.84 5.25 -0.42
N HIS A 135 -10.81 5.25 0.42
CA HIS A 135 -10.69 4.28 1.52
C HIS A 135 -10.60 4.99 2.86
N LYS A 136 -11.70 4.97 3.61
CA LYS A 136 -11.82 5.69 4.88
C LYS A 136 -10.74 5.34 5.88
N LYS A 137 -10.30 4.09 5.92
CA LYS A 137 -9.25 3.65 6.83
C LYS A 137 -7.95 4.40 6.61
N LEU A 138 -7.71 4.87 5.39
CA LEU A 138 -6.50 5.58 5.03
C LEU A 138 -6.62 7.09 5.26
N MET A 139 -7.83 7.60 5.28
CA MET A 139 -8.08 9.05 5.41
C MET A 139 -7.54 9.63 6.72
N ILE A 140 -7.46 8.83 7.77
CA ILE A 140 -6.95 9.31 9.08
C ILE A 140 -5.51 9.75 9.02
N HIS A 141 -4.77 9.33 8.00
CA HIS A 141 -3.37 9.69 7.79
C HIS A 141 -3.20 10.89 6.87
N SER A 142 -4.31 11.39 6.29
CA SER A 142 -4.22 12.53 5.41
C SER A 142 -3.79 13.77 6.18
N THR A 143 -3.12 14.69 5.48
CA THR A 143 -2.68 15.91 6.11
C THR A 143 -3.86 16.80 6.44
N PRO A 144 -3.72 17.72 7.42
CA PRO A 144 -4.77 18.71 7.70
C PRO A 144 -5.20 19.51 6.49
N LEU A 145 -4.33 19.65 5.47
CA LEU A 145 -4.65 20.35 4.24
C LEU A 145 -5.81 19.72 3.47
N LEU A 146 -5.89 18.38 3.45
CA LEU A 146 -6.99 17.68 2.78
C LEU A 146 -8.31 17.92 3.50
N SER A 147 -8.30 17.95 4.83
CA SER A 147 -9.49 18.24 5.61
C SER A 147 -9.96 19.66 5.37
N LYS A 148 -9.04 20.62 5.30
CA LYS A 148 -9.38 22.03 5.12
C LYS A 148 -9.94 22.32 3.75
N SER A 149 -9.49 21.61 2.72
CA SER A 149 -9.98 21.83 1.36
C SER A 149 -11.44 21.43 1.19
N ASN A 150 -11.99 20.66 2.13
CA ASN A 150 -13.37 20.20 2.12
C ASN A 150 -14.29 21.05 2.99
N ALA A 151 -13.72 22.02 3.67
CA ALA A 151 -14.51 22.94 4.49
C ALA A 151 -15.05 24.15 3.68
#